data_73d2fa3c548db071fb1a3842956db8ac
#
_entry.id   73d2fa3c548db071fb1a3842956db8ac
#
_cell.length_a   1.000
_cell.length_b   1.000
_cell.length_c   1.000
_cell.angle_alpha   90.00
_cell.angle_beta   90.00
_cell.angle_gamma   90.00
#
_symmetry.space_group_name_H-M   'P 1'
#
loop_
_entity.id
_entity.type
_entity.pdbx_description
1 polymer ?
#
loop_
_entity_poly.entity_id
_entity_poly.type
_entity_poly.pdbx_seq_one_letter_code
_entity_poly.pdbx_strand_id
1 'polypeptide(L)'
;MVKEFISQLPPDKLSPFAKHPYQVREDAAMDELVESVRTYGILSPLLARPKGEGYELVSGHRRRLAAQKLGLPTVPVLVREMTDDEAVILMVDSNLQRENLLPSEKAFAYKMKLEAMKRQGQRNDLTSDRVGPKLATRDIGKDCNDSQTQVKRYIRLTNLVPPLLQMVDDG
;
A
#
# COMPACT_ATOMS: atom_id res chain seq x y z
N MET A 1 -2.26 19.47 13.62
CA MET A 1 -0.88 18.92 13.44
C MET A 1 -1.00 17.41 13.40
N VAL A 2 -0.53 16.76 12.34
CA VAL A 2 -0.42 15.30 12.29
C VAL A 2 0.70 14.90 13.24
N LYS A 3 0.37 14.07 14.25
CA LYS A 3 1.39 13.55 15.15
C LYS A 3 2.14 12.43 14.44
N GLU A 4 3.42 12.63 14.19
CA GLU A 4 4.32 11.61 13.64
C GLU A 4 5.63 11.59 14.41
N PHE A 5 6.16 10.39 14.63
CA PHE A 5 7.43 10.17 15.32
C PHE A 5 8.08 8.87 14.86
N ILE A 6 9.40 8.81 14.94
CA ILE A 6 10.15 7.58 14.66
C ILE A 6 10.33 6.79 15.97
N SER A 7 10.02 5.51 15.93
CA SER A 7 10.18 4.58 17.05
C SER A 7 10.87 3.29 16.60
N GLN A 8 11.60 2.66 17.52
CA GLN A 8 12.13 1.31 17.33
C GLN A 8 11.10 0.30 17.83
N LEU A 9 10.50 -0.47 16.93
CA LEU A 9 9.45 -1.42 17.27
C LEU A 9 9.85 -2.84 16.86
N PRO A 10 9.49 -3.87 17.67
CA PRO A 10 9.65 -5.25 17.25
C PRO A 10 8.83 -5.53 15.98
N PRO A 11 9.38 -6.25 14.98
CA PRO A 11 8.65 -6.57 13.74
C PRO A 11 7.31 -7.29 13.98
N ASP A 12 7.20 -8.04 15.07
CA ASP A 12 6.00 -8.81 15.41
C ASP A 12 4.86 -7.95 15.98
N LYS A 13 5.15 -6.74 16.48
CA LYS A 13 4.13 -5.76 16.87
C LYS A 13 3.50 -5.01 15.69
N LEU A 14 4.02 -5.22 14.49
CA LEU A 14 3.52 -4.61 13.26
C LEU A 14 2.57 -5.61 12.57
N SER A 15 1.27 -5.42 12.73
CA SER A 15 0.29 -6.22 11.98
C SER A 15 0.28 -5.84 10.50
N PRO A 16 0.11 -6.80 9.57
CA PRO A 16 -0.02 -6.46 8.16
C PRO A 16 -1.29 -5.64 7.91
N PHE A 17 -1.26 -4.79 6.88
CA PHE A 17 -2.43 -4.03 6.47
C PHE A 17 -3.56 -4.96 6.03
N ALA A 18 -4.76 -4.78 6.59
CA ALA A 18 -5.92 -5.58 6.22
C ALA A 18 -6.25 -5.38 4.73
N LYS A 19 -6.48 -6.48 4.00
CA LYS A 19 -6.79 -6.47 2.55
C LYS A 19 -5.68 -5.86 1.67
N HIS A 20 -4.41 -6.07 2.06
CA HIS A 20 -3.26 -5.64 1.27
C HIS A 20 -3.29 -6.30 -0.13
N PRO A 21 -3.39 -5.55 -1.24
CA PRO A 21 -3.59 -6.11 -2.57
C PRO A 21 -2.31 -6.71 -3.16
N TYR A 22 -1.15 -6.36 -2.61
CA TYR A 22 0.15 -6.74 -3.15
C TYR A 22 0.69 -7.97 -2.44
N GLN A 23 1.23 -8.91 -3.21
CA GLN A 23 1.90 -10.09 -2.68
C GLN A 23 3.33 -9.76 -2.26
N VAL A 24 3.73 -10.20 -1.08
CA VAL A 24 5.14 -10.20 -0.67
C VAL A 24 5.75 -11.50 -1.19
N ARG A 25 6.48 -11.41 -2.30
CA ARG A 25 7.12 -12.56 -2.93
C ARG A 25 8.48 -12.84 -2.29
N GLU A 26 8.77 -14.12 -2.11
CA GLU A 26 10.09 -14.61 -1.74
C GLU A 26 10.84 -14.95 -3.02
N ASP A 27 11.48 -13.96 -3.60
CA ASP A 27 12.22 -14.01 -4.85
C ASP A 27 13.68 -13.57 -4.63
N ALA A 28 14.52 -13.67 -5.66
CA ALA A 28 15.92 -13.23 -5.61
C ALA A 28 16.08 -11.78 -5.10
N ALA A 29 15.15 -10.89 -5.46
CA ALA A 29 15.14 -9.52 -4.98
C ALA A 29 14.81 -9.41 -3.47
N MET A 30 14.16 -10.43 -2.88
CA MET A 30 14.01 -10.52 -1.43
C MET A 30 15.32 -10.92 -0.78
N ASP A 31 16.06 -11.86 -1.37
CA ASP A 31 17.35 -12.30 -0.84
C ASP A 31 18.38 -11.17 -0.87
N GLU A 32 18.42 -10.39 -1.94
CA GLU A 32 19.22 -9.17 -2.04
C GLU A 32 18.85 -8.15 -0.96
N LEU A 33 17.55 -7.96 -0.71
CA LEU A 33 17.08 -7.07 0.35
C LEU A 33 17.50 -7.58 1.73
N VAL A 34 17.43 -8.88 2.00
CA VAL A 34 17.90 -9.47 3.27
C VAL A 34 19.38 -9.21 3.46
N GLU A 35 20.23 -9.41 2.44
CA GLU A 35 21.65 -9.11 2.51
C GLU A 35 21.94 -7.63 2.72
N SER A 36 21.21 -6.76 2.04
CA SER A 36 21.29 -5.31 2.23
C SER A 36 20.94 -4.91 3.67
N VAL A 37 19.83 -5.46 4.21
CA VAL A 37 19.42 -5.20 5.60
C VAL A 37 20.41 -5.78 6.61
N ARG A 38 21.03 -6.93 6.31
CA ARG A 38 22.09 -7.50 7.14
C ARG A 38 23.32 -6.58 7.23
N THR A 39 23.71 -6.00 6.10
CA THR A 39 24.93 -5.20 5.98
C THR A 39 24.74 -3.77 6.49
N TYR A 40 23.65 -3.12 6.12
CA TYR A 40 23.44 -1.68 6.34
C TYR A 40 22.29 -1.37 7.30
N GLY A 41 21.56 -2.39 7.76
CA GLY A 41 20.32 -2.18 8.50
C GLY A 41 19.18 -1.65 7.62
N ILE A 42 18.11 -1.21 8.26
CA ILE A 42 16.97 -0.60 7.57
C ILE A 42 17.21 0.91 7.48
N LEU A 43 17.66 1.37 6.31
CA LEU A 43 18.00 2.77 6.06
C LEU A 43 16.78 3.69 5.99
N SER A 44 15.67 3.21 5.46
CA SER A 44 14.40 3.95 5.40
C SER A 44 13.41 3.35 6.39
N PRO A 45 12.83 4.14 7.32
CA PRO A 45 11.85 3.63 8.27
C PRO A 45 10.65 2.97 7.58
N LEU A 46 10.05 1.98 8.21
CA LEU A 46 8.73 1.48 7.84
C LEU A 46 7.69 2.54 8.20
N LEU A 47 6.54 2.53 7.53
CA LEU A 47 5.43 3.41 7.88
C LEU A 47 4.31 2.59 8.53
N ALA A 48 3.90 2.97 9.73
CA ALA A 48 2.81 2.35 10.45
C ALA A 48 1.90 3.39 11.10
N ARG A 49 0.70 2.95 11.46
CA ARG A 49 -0.25 3.74 12.24
C ARG A 49 -0.66 3.00 13.52
N PRO A 50 -1.07 3.72 14.59
CA PRO A 50 -1.68 3.09 15.75
C PRO A 50 -3.00 2.39 15.34
N LYS A 51 -3.21 1.17 15.81
CA LYS A 51 -4.46 0.43 15.61
C LYS A 51 -4.70 -0.55 16.75
N GLY A 52 -5.75 -0.32 17.53
CA GLY A 52 -5.98 -1.08 18.77
C GLY A 52 -4.82 -0.91 19.75
N GLU A 53 -4.34 -2.02 20.32
CA GLU A 53 -3.18 -2.04 21.22
C GLU A 53 -1.82 -2.14 20.50
N GLY A 54 -1.79 -2.15 19.17
CA GLY A 54 -0.59 -2.32 18.36
C GLY A 54 -0.48 -1.31 17.24
N TYR A 55 0.24 -1.71 16.20
CA TYR A 55 0.48 -0.89 15.01
C TYR A 55 0.12 -1.68 13.76
N GLU A 56 -0.53 -1.02 12.81
CA GLU A 56 -0.80 -1.57 11.47
C GLU A 56 0.22 -1.01 10.48
N LEU A 57 0.93 -1.89 9.79
CA LEU A 57 1.95 -1.54 8.82
C LEU A 57 1.32 -1.05 7.53
N VAL A 58 1.56 0.20 7.17
CA VAL A 58 1.05 0.84 5.94
C VAL A 58 2.01 0.64 4.78
N SER A 59 3.34 0.75 5.03
CA SER A 59 4.37 0.56 4.02
C SER A 59 5.63 -0.08 4.60
N GLY A 60 6.32 -0.89 3.78
CA GLY A 60 7.56 -1.55 4.19
C GLY A 60 7.40 -3.04 4.51
N HIS A 61 6.39 -3.73 3.98
CA HIS A 61 6.13 -5.15 4.22
C HIS A 61 7.34 -6.05 3.89
N ARG A 62 8.05 -5.79 2.78
CA ARG A 62 9.27 -6.54 2.43
C ARG A 62 10.40 -6.31 3.45
N ARG A 63 10.60 -5.07 3.92
CA ARG A 63 11.61 -4.74 4.95
C ARG A 63 11.28 -5.38 6.29
N ARG A 64 9.99 -5.42 6.66
CA ARG A 64 9.55 -6.15 7.84
C ARG A 64 9.88 -7.64 7.73
N LEU A 65 9.56 -8.28 6.58
CA LEU A 65 9.87 -9.70 6.36
C LEU A 65 11.38 -9.96 6.39
N ALA A 66 12.19 -9.11 5.77
CA ALA A 66 13.66 -9.21 5.82
C ALA A 66 14.17 -9.12 7.27
N ALA A 67 13.64 -8.20 8.06
CA ALA A 67 13.98 -8.07 9.48
C ALA A 67 13.61 -9.32 10.29
N GLN A 68 12.44 -9.91 10.03
CA GLN A 68 12.03 -11.15 10.67
C GLN A 68 12.92 -12.33 10.28
N LYS A 69 13.30 -12.48 9.00
CA LYS A 69 14.25 -13.50 8.54
C LYS A 69 15.63 -13.36 9.20
N LEU A 70 16.05 -12.15 9.51
CA LEU A 70 17.31 -11.86 10.19
C LEU A 70 17.22 -11.91 11.73
N GLY A 71 16.02 -12.09 12.28
CA GLY A 71 15.82 -12.10 13.72
C GLY A 71 16.13 -10.75 14.38
N LEU A 72 15.94 -9.62 13.67
CA LEU A 72 16.22 -8.30 14.24
C LEU A 72 15.23 -8.01 15.39
N PRO A 73 15.75 -7.57 16.56
CA PRO A 73 14.91 -7.32 17.73
C PRO A 73 13.96 -6.13 17.52
N THR A 74 14.39 -5.12 16.77
CA THR A 74 13.60 -3.92 16.46
C THR A 74 13.90 -3.41 15.05
N VAL A 75 12.96 -2.64 14.51
CA VAL A 75 13.08 -1.94 13.22
C VAL A 75 12.66 -0.48 13.38
N PRO A 76 13.27 0.46 12.64
CA PRO A 76 12.83 1.86 12.65
C PRO A 76 11.48 2.00 11.96
N VAL A 77 10.51 2.58 12.67
CA VAL A 77 9.14 2.77 12.18
C VAL A 77 8.74 4.23 12.36
N LEU A 78 8.33 4.88 11.28
CA LEU A 78 7.63 6.14 11.33
C LEU A 78 6.17 5.85 11.70
N VAL A 79 5.80 6.20 12.91
CA VAL A 79 4.43 6.07 13.40
C VAL A 79 3.70 7.37 13.11
N ARG A 80 2.59 7.30 12.38
CA ARG A 80 1.78 8.44 11.99
C ARG A 80 0.31 8.14 12.24
N GLU A 81 -0.37 9.04 12.95
CA GLU A 81 -1.83 8.98 13.09
C GLU A 81 -2.49 9.28 11.75
N MET A 82 -3.36 8.38 11.30
CA MET A 82 -4.10 8.53 10.05
C MET A 82 -5.38 7.71 10.06
N THR A 83 -6.37 8.14 9.30
CA THR A 83 -7.63 7.44 9.09
C THR A 83 -7.43 6.18 8.23
N ASP A 84 -8.44 5.30 8.18
CA ASP A 84 -8.42 4.12 7.31
C ASP A 84 -8.27 4.49 5.83
N ASP A 85 -8.94 5.55 5.39
CA ASP A 85 -8.89 5.98 4.00
C ASP A 85 -7.52 6.59 3.64
N GLU A 86 -6.93 7.40 4.53
CA GLU A 86 -5.57 7.92 4.35
C GLU A 86 -4.55 6.79 4.30
N ALA A 87 -4.67 5.79 5.17
CA ALA A 87 -3.78 4.64 5.17
C ALA A 87 -3.87 3.82 3.88
N VAL A 88 -5.09 3.61 3.35
CA VAL A 88 -5.29 2.97 2.04
C VAL A 88 -4.61 3.75 0.92
N ILE A 89 -4.82 5.06 0.86
CA ILE A 89 -4.23 5.91 -0.19
C ILE A 89 -2.70 5.85 -0.12
N LEU A 90 -2.11 6.06 1.05
CA LEU A 90 -0.65 6.00 1.22
C LEU A 90 -0.06 4.63 0.90
N MET A 91 -0.74 3.53 1.32
CA MET A 91 -0.32 2.17 1.01
C MET A 91 -0.32 1.92 -0.49
N VAL A 92 -1.37 2.33 -1.19
CA VAL A 92 -1.47 2.19 -2.64
C VAL A 92 -0.39 3.02 -3.34
N ASP A 93 -0.24 4.29 -3.00
CA ASP A 93 0.73 5.19 -3.63
C ASP A 93 2.18 4.73 -3.45
N SER A 94 2.52 4.21 -2.27
CA SER A 94 3.86 3.66 -2.01
C SER A 94 4.21 2.40 -2.80
N ASN A 95 3.23 1.73 -3.40
CA ASN A 95 3.42 0.49 -4.14
C ASN A 95 3.16 0.61 -5.65
N LEU A 96 2.32 1.57 -6.09
CA LEU A 96 1.97 1.72 -7.52
C LEU A 96 3.14 2.08 -8.43
N GLN A 97 4.23 2.60 -7.87
CA GLN A 97 5.45 2.93 -8.62
C GLN A 97 6.40 1.74 -8.82
N ARG A 98 5.99 0.53 -8.38
CA ARG A 98 6.80 -0.68 -8.61
C ARG A 98 6.70 -1.10 -10.08
N GLU A 99 7.84 -1.43 -10.67
CA GLU A 99 7.94 -1.81 -12.10
C GLU A 99 7.22 -3.13 -12.45
N ASN A 100 7.10 -4.06 -11.49
CA ASN A 100 6.59 -5.43 -11.73
C ASN A 100 5.30 -5.71 -10.95
N LEU A 101 4.29 -4.85 -11.07
CA LEU A 101 2.96 -5.11 -10.53
C LEU A 101 2.16 -6.02 -11.47
N LEU A 102 1.52 -7.05 -10.91
CA LEU A 102 0.55 -7.83 -11.66
C LEU A 102 -0.66 -6.97 -12.05
N PRO A 103 -1.29 -7.27 -13.21
CA PRO A 103 -2.55 -6.63 -13.59
C PRO A 103 -3.62 -6.70 -12.51
N SER A 104 -3.75 -7.83 -11.81
CA SER A 104 -4.67 -8.01 -10.68
C SER A 104 -4.33 -7.11 -9.50
N GLU A 105 -3.05 -7.05 -9.09
CA GLU A 105 -2.59 -6.19 -8.00
C GLU A 105 -2.91 -4.72 -8.29
N LYS A 106 -2.64 -4.27 -9.53
CA LYS A 106 -2.93 -2.91 -10.00
C LYS A 106 -4.44 -2.63 -10.01
N ALA A 107 -5.24 -3.62 -10.43
CA ALA A 107 -6.71 -3.51 -10.46
C ALA A 107 -7.30 -3.31 -9.07
N PHE A 108 -6.92 -4.15 -8.10
CA PHE A 108 -7.40 -4.03 -6.72
C PHE A 108 -6.89 -2.76 -6.04
N ALA A 109 -5.64 -2.36 -6.29
CA ALA A 109 -5.05 -1.13 -5.78
C ALA A 109 -5.85 0.10 -6.24
N TYR A 110 -6.13 0.21 -7.54
CA TYR A 110 -6.94 1.31 -8.07
C TYR A 110 -8.36 1.33 -7.52
N LYS A 111 -8.99 0.17 -7.36
CA LYS A 111 -10.32 0.07 -6.75
C LYS A 111 -10.30 0.56 -5.31
N MET A 112 -9.35 0.09 -4.52
CA MET A 112 -9.21 0.48 -3.10
C MET A 112 -8.98 1.99 -2.96
N LYS A 113 -8.05 2.57 -3.75
CA LYS A 113 -7.77 4.01 -3.74
C LYS A 113 -9.00 4.82 -4.13
N LEU A 114 -9.72 4.41 -5.19
CA LEU A 114 -10.93 5.08 -5.64
C LEU A 114 -12.03 5.07 -4.56
N GLU A 115 -12.23 3.95 -3.88
CA GLU A 115 -13.21 3.83 -2.80
C GLU A 115 -12.82 4.70 -1.58
N ALA A 116 -11.55 4.73 -1.21
CA ALA A 116 -11.05 5.57 -0.13
C ALA A 116 -11.24 7.07 -0.45
N MET A 117 -10.87 7.51 -1.65
CA MET A 117 -11.05 8.89 -2.10
C MET A 117 -12.53 9.31 -2.10
N LYS A 118 -13.43 8.43 -2.53
CA LYS A 118 -14.89 8.69 -2.48
C LYS A 118 -15.38 8.89 -1.04
N ARG A 119 -14.94 8.05 -0.09
CA ARG A 119 -15.32 8.17 1.33
C ARG A 119 -14.77 9.45 1.95
N GLN A 120 -13.54 9.84 1.61
CA GLN A 120 -12.98 11.12 2.05
C GLN A 120 -13.76 12.31 1.50
N GLY A 121 -14.11 12.30 0.20
CA GLY A 121 -14.94 13.35 -0.41
C GLY A 121 -16.29 13.49 0.27
N GLN A 122 -16.94 12.40 0.66
CA GLN A 122 -18.22 12.42 1.38
C GLN A 122 -18.10 13.00 2.80
N ARG A 123 -16.97 12.82 3.48
CA ARG A 123 -16.74 13.37 4.84
C ARG A 123 -16.45 14.88 4.84
N ASN A 124 -15.86 15.39 3.77
CA ASN A 124 -15.53 16.81 3.62
C ASN A 124 -16.70 17.65 3.08
N ASP A 125 -17.88 17.05 2.85
CA ASP A 125 -19.01 17.62 2.13
C ASP A 125 -19.91 18.56 2.99
N LEU A 126 -19.33 19.35 3.91
CA LEU A 126 -20.02 20.51 4.49
C LEU A 126 -19.70 21.82 3.77
N THR A 127 -18.73 21.86 2.84
CA THR A 127 -18.37 23.09 2.11
C THR A 127 -17.62 22.78 0.81
N SER A 128 -18.32 22.49 -0.28
CA SER A 128 -17.85 22.58 -1.69
C SER A 128 -17.41 21.29 -2.42
N ASP A 129 -17.88 21.23 -3.65
CA ASP A 129 -17.51 20.41 -4.80
C ASP A 129 -17.23 18.93 -4.56
N ARG A 130 -18.27 18.11 -4.72
CA ARG A 130 -18.21 16.66 -4.83
C ARG A 130 -17.10 16.25 -5.79
N VAL A 131 -16.04 15.63 -5.27
CA VAL A 131 -15.06 14.93 -6.10
C VAL A 131 -15.81 13.76 -6.77
N GLY A 132 -16.35 14.02 -7.94
CA GLY A 132 -17.10 13.01 -8.69
C GLY A 132 -16.17 11.85 -9.08
N PRO A 133 -16.71 10.64 -9.32
CA PRO A 133 -15.92 9.46 -9.71
C PRO A 133 -15.00 9.68 -10.92
N LYS A 134 -15.33 10.67 -11.77
CA LYS A 134 -14.51 11.04 -12.93
C LYS A 134 -13.23 11.78 -12.54
N LEU A 135 -13.29 12.69 -11.57
CA LEU A 135 -12.10 13.41 -11.06
C LEU A 135 -11.17 12.43 -10.33
N ALA A 136 -11.70 11.63 -9.43
CA ALA A 136 -10.91 10.64 -8.69
C ALA A 136 -10.15 9.66 -9.61
N THR A 137 -10.79 9.12 -10.65
CA THR A 137 -10.09 8.22 -11.61
C THR A 137 -9.06 8.94 -12.47
N ARG A 138 -9.24 10.24 -12.73
CA ARG A 138 -8.25 11.07 -13.44
C ARG A 138 -7.02 11.33 -12.57
N ASP A 139 -7.24 11.60 -11.29
CA ASP A 139 -6.15 11.88 -10.35
C ASP A 139 -5.34 10.61 -10.09
N ILE A 140 -5.99 9.46 -9.88
CA ILE A 140 -5.31 8.15 -9.78
C ILE A 140 -4.44 7.90 -11.02
N GLY A 141 -4.96 8.19 -12.22
CA GLY A 141 -4.21 8.00 -13.47
C GLY A 141 -2.97 8.86 -13.54
N LYS A 142 -3.05 10.13 -13.12
CA LYS A 142 -1.89 11.05 -13.10
C LYS A 142 -0.78 10.56 -12.18
N ASP A 143 -1.14 10.07 -10.98
CA ASP A 143 -0.18 9.58 -10.00
C ASP A 143 0.59 8.35 -10.49
N CYS A 144 0.01 7.59 -11.42
CA CYS A 144 0.53 6.30 -11.90
C CYS A 144 0.97 6.31 -13.37
N ASN A 145 0.96 7.46 -14.01
CA ASN A 145 1.23 7.62 -15.45
C ASN A 145 0.31 6.77 -16.35
N ASP A 146 -0.92 6.48 -15.87
CA ASP A 146 -1.95 5.78 -16.63
C ASP A 146 -3.07 6.75 -17.06
N SER A 147 -3.67 6.50 -18.21
CA SER A 147 -4.86 7.24 -18.63
C SER A 147 -6.08 6.89 -17.74
N GLN A 148 -7.02 7.83 -17.62
CA GLN A 148 -8.29 7.57 -16.93
C GLN A 148 -9.01 6.30 -17.48
N THR A 149 -8.89 6.07 -18.78
CA THR A 149 -9.48 4.89 -19.44
C THR A 149 -8.79 3.61 -18.98
N GLN A 150 -7.48 3.61 -18.86
CA GLN A 150 -6.71 2.48 -18.35
C GLN A 150 -7.07 2.17 -16.89
N VAL A 151 -7.13 3.18 -16.03
CA VAL A 151 -7.58 3.02 -14.63
C VAL A 151 -8.94 2.31 -14.58
N LYS A 152 -9.92 2.76 -15.39
CA LYS A 152 -11.24 2.12 -15.45
C LYS A 152 -11.20 0.69 -15.97
N ARG A 153 -10.33 0.39 -16.94
CA ARG A 153 -10.14 -0.97 -17.46
C ARG A 153 -9.57 -1.90 -16.40
N TYR A 154 -8.52 -1.46 -15.68
CA TYR A 154 -7.96 -2.22 -14.56
C TYR A 154 -9.01 -2.49 -13.48
N ILE A 155 -9.76 -1.48 -13.05
CA ILE A 155 -10.81 -1.67 -12.04
C ILE A 155 -11.85 -2.72 -12.48
N ARG A 156 -12.19 -2.81 -13.77
CA ARG A 156 -13.10 -3.85 -14.28
C ARG A 156 -12.57 -5.27 -14.11
N LEU A 157 -11.25 -5.48 -14.11
CA LEU A 157 -10.66 -6.80 -13.88
C LEU A 157 -11.03 -7.36 -12.50
N THR A 158 -11.30 -6.52 -11.51
CA THR A 158 -11.76 -6.98 -10.18
C THR A 158 -13.10 -7.69 -10.18
N ASN A 159 -13.85 -7.66 -11.29
CA ASN A 159 -15.13 -8.36 -11.46
C ASN A 159 -14.95 -9.76 -12.09
N LEU A 160 -13.72 -10.12 -12.52
CA LEU A 160 -13.44 -11.44 -13.06
C LEU A 160 -13.41 -12.49 -11.94
N VAL A 161 -13.82 -13.70 -12.28
CA VAL A 161 -13.63 -14.86 -11.41
C VAL A 161 -12.13 -15.19 -11.29
N PRO A 162 -11.67 -15.74 -10.14
CA PRO A 162 -10.25 -15.94 -9.88
C PRO A 162 -9.46 -16.66 -11.00
N PRO A 163 -10.00 -17.72 -11.66
CA PRO A 163 -9.26 -18.37 -12.74
C PRO A 163 -8.99 -17.46 -13.95
N LEU A 164 -9.95 -16.62 -14.32
CA LEU A 164 -9.77 -15.67 -15.42
C LEU A 164 -8.82 -14.53 -15.05
N LEU A 165 -8.86 -14.08 -13.80
CA LEU A 165 -7.94 -13.08 -13.31
C LEU A 165 -6.50 -13.59 -13.30
N GLN A 166 -6.29 -14.86 -12.93
CA GLN A 166 -4.98 -15.52 -13.00
C GLN A 166 -4.46 -15.58 -14.45
N MET A 167 -5.30 -15.92 -15.41
CA MET A 167 -4.93 -15.91 -16.83
C MET A 167 -4.48 -14.52 -17.32
N VAL A 168 -5.05 -13.45 -16.79
CA VAL A 168 -4.63 -12.08 -17.11
C VAL A 168 -3.28 -11.75 -16.48
N ASP A 169 -2.96 -12.32 -15.33
CA ASP A 169 -1.68 -12.15 -14.65
C ASP A 169 -0.54 -12.95 -15.31
N ASP A 170 -0.88 -14.08 -15.92
CA ASP A 170 0.06 -14.96 -16.61
C ASP A 170 0.42 -14.48 -18.05
N GLY A 171 -0.40 -13.58 -18.65
CA GLY A 171 -0.18 -12.96 -19.97
C GLY A 171 -1.04 -13.56 -21.07
#